data_60f5ba9a62ef38bbb931e7d8f497280f
#
_entry.id   60f5ba9a62ef38bbb931e7d8f497280f
#
_cell.length_a   1.000
_cell.length_b   1.000
_cell.length_c   1.000
_cell.angle_alpha   90.00
_cell.angle_beta   90.00
_cell.angle_gamma   90.00
#
_symmetry.space_group_name_H-M   'P 1'
#
loop_
_entity.id
_entity.type
_entity.pdbx_description
1 polymer ?
#
loop_
_entity_poly.entity_id
_entity_poly.type
_entity_poly.pdbx_seq_one_letter_code
_entity_poly.pdbx_strand_id
1 'polypeptide(L)'
;MTRRKFISWLTLGWIGFVGAFGAFTTSLVRFLFPNVLYEPPSSFKAGPPSDYAVGDVDERWKEKYGVWIIRNEKILFALSTVCTHLGCTPNWLASEDKFKCPCHGSGFHRDGINFEGPAPRPLERYRVALEDDGEILVDKSRKFQYEKGQWKDSESFIKLA
;
A
#
# COMPACT_ATOMS: atom_id res chain seq x y z
N MET A 1 -30.54 51.81 -27.63
CA MET A 1 -29.64 51.61 -26.50
C MET A 1 -28.64 52.79 -26.45
N THR A 2 -28.53 53.50 -25.33
CA THR A 2 -27.57 54.63 -25.25
C THR A 2 -26.16 54.10 -25.03
N ARG A 3 -25.13 54.80 -25.56
CA ARG A 3 -23.71 54.45 -25.42
C ARG A 3 -23.33 54.17 -23.94
N ARG A 4 -23.90 54.93 -23.00
CA ARG A 4 -23.67 54.78 -21.56
C ARG A 4 -24.18 53.46 -21.03
N LYS A 5 -25.40 53.03 -21.41
CA LYS A 5 -25.97 51.74 -21.02
C LYS A 5 -25.18 50.58 -21.61
N PHE A 6 -24.75 50.70 -22.85
CA PHE A 6 -23.91 49.67 -23.50
C PHE A 6 -22.60 49.44 -22.75
N ILE A 7 -21.88 50.53 -22.43
CA ILE A 7 -20.62 50.47 -21.69
C ILE A 7 -20.85 49.85 -20.29
N SER A 8 -21.91 50.22 -19.57
CA SER A 8 -22.22 49.65 -18.24
C SER A 8 -22.47 48.16 -18.31
N TRP A 9 -23.24 47.69 -19.30
CA TRP A 9 -23.47 46.23 -19.48
C TRP A 9 -22.19 45.48 -19.87
N LEU A 10 -21.33 46.11 -20.70
CA LEU A 10 -20.04 45.55 -21.09
C LEU A 10 -19.11 45.40 -19.88
N THR A 11 -19.01 46.42 -19.05
CA THR A 11 -18.18 46.36 -17.81
C THR A 11 -18.69 45.31 -16.82
N LEU A 12 -20.01 45.22 -16.60
CA LEU A 12 -20.59 44.17 -15.76
C LEU A 12 -20.32 42.77 -16.29
N GLY A 13 -20.42 42.60 -17.64
CA GLY A 13 -20.09 41.33 -18.27
C GLY A 13 -18.61 40.96 -18.08
N TRP A 14 -17.70 41.90 -18.23
CA TRP A 14 -16.27 41.68 -17.99
C TRP A 14 -15.94 41.37 -16.54
N ILE A 15 -16.56 42.05 -15.57
CA ILE A 15 -16.40 41.76 -14.14
C ILE A 15 -16.87 40.32 -13.82
N GLY A 16 -18.06 39.96 -14.35
CA GLY A 16 -18.60 38.61 -14.19
C GLY A 16 -17.67 37.55 -14.79
N PHE A 17 -17.17 37.81 -16.03
CA PHE A 17 -16.26 36.90 -16.70
C PHE A 17 -14.94 36.72 -15.92
N VAL A 18 -14.29 37.78 -15.50
CA VAL A 18 -13.03 37.74 -14.74
C VAL A 18 -13.24 37.06 -13.41
N GLY A 19 -14.36 37.31 -12.73
CA GLY A 19 -14.71 36.61 -11.49
C GLY A 19 -14.91 35.12 -11.67
N ALA A 20 -15.65 34.70 -12.69
CA ALA A 20 -15.88 33.30 -13.02
C ALA A 20 -14.58 32.58 -13.42
N PHE A 21 -13.76 33.23 -14.25
CA PHE A 21 -12.47 32.70 -14.67
C PHE A 21 -11.49 32.56 -13.50
N GLY A 22 -11.44 33.54 -12.59
CA GLY A 22 -10.63 33.49 -11.39
C GLY A 22 -11.06 32.35 -10.45
N ALA A 23 -12.37 32.19 -10.22
CA ALA A 23 -12.90 31.08 -9.43
C ALA A 23 -12.59 29.72 -10.04
N PHE A 24 -12.76 29.57 -11.35
CA PHE A 24 -12.41 28.36 -12.09
C PHE A 24 -10.92 28.01 -11.96
N THR A 25 -10.05 29.00 -12.21
CA THR A 25 -8.60 28.81 -12.12
C THR A 25 -8.18 28.41 -10.71
N THR A 26 -8.73 29.08 -9.68
CA THR A 26 -8.44 28.76 -8.28
C THR A 26 -8.90 27.35 -7.94
N SER A 27 -10.08 26.93 -8.40
CA SER A 27 -10.60 25.59 -8.19
C SER A 27 -9.73 24.53 -8.89
N LEU A 28 -9.27 24.82 -10.11
CA LEU A 28 -8.39 23.94 -10.87
C LEU A 28 -7.03 23.76 -10.17
N VAL A 29 -6.42 24.85 -9.73
CA VAL A 29 -5.16 24.80 -8.97
C VAL A 29 -5.34 23.99 -7.69
N ARG A 30 -6.43 24.24 -6.93
CA ARG A 30 -6.72 23.51 -5.71
C ARG A 30 -6.96 22.01 -5.96
N PHE A 31 -7.55 21.65 -7.09
CA PHE A 31 -7.73 20.26 -7.49
C PHE A 31 -6.39 19.58 -7.83
N LEU A 32 -5.48 20.28 -8.51
CA LEU A 32 -4.17 19.74 -8.88
C LEU A 32 -3.19 19.63 -7.69
N PHE A 33 -3.40 20.43 -6.64
CA PHE A 33 -2.57 20.43 -5.44
C PHE A 33 -3.43 20.06 -4.21
N PRO A 34 -3.66 18.76 -3.94
CA PRO A 34 -4.44 18.34 -2.79
C PRO A 34 -3.77 18.79 -1.48
N ASN A 35 -4.57 19.34 -0.56
CA ASN A 35 -4.06 19.92 0.70
C ASN A 35 -3.58 18.87 1.71
N VAL A 36 -4.03 17.62 1.59
CA VAL A 36 -3.70 16.55 2.52
C VAL A 36 -3.55 15.23 1.76
N LEU A 37 -2.34 14.70 1.77
CA LEU A 37 -2.07 13.30 1.47
C LEU A 37 -1.99 12.59 2.82
N TYR A 38 -3.09 11.98 3.26
CA TYR A 38 -3.04 11.08 4.40
C TYR A 38 -2.46 9.75 3.93
N GLU A 39 -1.16 9.59 4.13
CA GLU A 39 -0.51 8.29 4.01
C GLU A 39 -0.39 7.69 5.41
N PRO A 40 -0.84 6.45 5.63
CA PRO A 40 -0.57 5.75 6.88
C PRO A 40 0.95 5.65 7.10
N PRO A 41 1.42 5.65 8.35
CA PRO A 41 2.84 5.58 8.64
C PRO A 41 3.49 4.41 7.87
N SER A 42 4.67 4.68 7.29
CA SER A 42 5.43 3.67 6.55
C SER A 42 5.93 2.53 7.45
N SER A 43 6.07 2.79 8.75
CA SER A 43 6.52 1.82 9.75
C SER A 43 5.52 1.70 10.90
N PHE A 44 5.43 0.51 11.48
CA PHE A 44 4.61 0.23 12.66
C PHE A 44 5.21 -0.91 13.48
N LYS A 45 4.89 -0.93 14.78
CA LYS A 45 5.23 -2.01 15.69
C LYS A 45 4.17 -3.09 15.65
N ALA A 46 4.60 -4.32 15.44
CA ALA A 46 3.73 -5.47 15.26
C ALA A 46 3.67 -6.41 16.49
N GLY A 47 4.21 -5.97 17.62
CA GLY A 47 4.30 -6.77 18.84
C GLY A 47 5.44 -7.79 18.82
N PRO A 48 5.56 -8.61 19.86
CA PRO A 48 6.64 -9.57 19.98
C PRO A 48 6.44 -10.79 19.06
N PRO A 49 7.51 -11.50 18.66
CA PRO A 49 7.41 -12.70 17.84
C PRO A 49 6.57 -13.83 18.44
N SER A 50 6.43 -13.88 19.78
CA SER A 50 5.62 -14.86 20.50
C SER A 50 4.12 -14.81 20.16
N ASP A 51 3.63 -13.67 19.71
CA ASP A 51 2.23 -13.44 19.38
C ASP A 51 1.80 -14.11 18.06
N TYR A 52 2.77 -14.66 17.32
CA TYR A 52 2.55 -15.28 16.02
C TYR A 52 2.71 -16.79 16.10
N ALA A 53 1.68 -17.54 15.71
CA ALA A 53 1.74 -18.98 15.65
C ALA A 53 2.67 -19.50 14.56
N VAL A 54 3.39 -20.58 14.85
CA VAL A 54 4.28 -21.21 13.86
C VAL A 54 3.46 -21.85 12.75
N GLY A 55 3.79 -21.54 11.51
CA GLY A 55 3.14 -22.10 10.33
C GLY A 55 1.82 -21.39 9.96
N ASP A 56 1.49 -20.28 10.60
CA ASP A 56 0.26 -19.52 10.33
C ASP A 56 0.56 -18.20 9.60
N VAL A 57 -0.49 -17.63 9.01
CA VAL A 57 -0.51 -16.33 8.36
C VAL A 57 -1.37 -15.38 9.19
N ASP A 58 -0.74 -14.41 9.79
CA ASP A 58 -1.43 -13.40 10.60
C ASP A 58 -2.00 -12.29 9.71
N GLU A 59 -3.33 -12.13 9.75
CA GLU A 59 -4.06 -11.13 8.96
C GLU A 59 -4.40 -9.85 9.75
N ARG A 60 -4.02 -9.70 11.02
CA ARG A 60 -4.36 -8.54 11.87
C ARG A 60 -3.95 -7.21 11.26
N TRP A 61 -2.86 -7.20 10.50
CA TRP A 61 -2.29 -6.00 9.90
C TRP A 61 -2.70 -5.75 8.45
N LYS A 62 -3.51 -6.64 7.87
CA LYS A 62 -3.97 -6.59 6.49
C LYS A 62 -4.74 -5.32 6.18
N GLU A 63 -5.81 -5.06 6.94
CA GLU A 63 -6.71 -3.92 6.67
C GLU A 63 -6.04 -2.56 6.94
N LYS A 64 -5.30 -2.45 8.03
CA LYS A 64 -4.73 -1.17 8.47
C LYS A 64 -3.43 -0.81 7.73
N TYR A 65 -2.58 -1.80 7.49
CA TYR A 65 -1.23 -1.55 6.98
C TYR A 65 -0.92 -2.25 5.66
N GLY A 66 -1.79 -3.15 5.19
CA GLY A 66 -1.56 -3.91 3.97
C GLY A 66 -0.42 -4.92 4.11
N VAL A 67 -0.34 -5.61 5.24
CA VAL A 67 0.75 -6.53 5.59
C VAL A 67 0.19 -7.83 6.15
N TRP A 68 0.76 -8.94 5.73
CA TRP A 68 0.67 -10.23 6.43
C TRP A 68 1.98 -10.50 7.15
N ILE A 69 1.90 -11.05 8.37
CA ILE A 69 3.07 -11.54 9.08
C ILE A 69 3.01 -13.06 9.11
N ILE A 70 4.07 -13.69 8.67
CA ILE A 70 4.21 -15.14 8.59
C ILE A 70 5.38 -15.56 9.45
N ARG A 71 5.11 -16.54 10.34
CA ARG A 71 6.12 -17.17 11.17
C ARG A 71 6.29 -18.63 10.77
N ASN A 72 7.49 -18.96 10.34
CA ASN A 72 7.94 -20.34 10.19
C ASN A 72 8.74 -20.76 11.43
N GLU A 73 9.17 -22.02 11.50
CA GLU A 73 9.99 -22.53 12.62
C GLU A 73 11.28 -21.73 12.85
N LYS A 74 11.90 -21.22 11.77
CA LYS A 74 13.23 -20.58 11.81
C LYS A 74 13.21 -19.08 11.57
N ILE A 75 12.19 -18.58 10.90
CA ILE A 75 12.13 -17.16 10.48
C ILE A 75 10.72 -16.59 10.61
N LEU A 76 10.68 -15.27 10.81
CA LEU A 76 9.47 -14.47 10.72
C LEU A 76 9.70 -13.38 9.66
N PHE A 77 8.72 -13.14 8.80
CA PHE A 77 8.79 -12.14 7.75
C PHE A 77 7.43 -11.49 7.50
N ALA A 78 7.45 -10.32 6.88
CA ALA A 78 6.27 -9.56 6.51
C ALA A 78 6.08 -9.56 4.99
N LEU A 79 4.91 -9.96 4.51
CA LEU A 79 4.52 -9.93 3.10
C LEU A 79 3.61 -8.74 2.80
N SER A 80 3.81 -8.15 1.63
CA SER A 80 2.89 -7.19 1.05
C SER A 80 1.58 -7.83 0.63
N THR A 81 0.45 -7.21 0.96
CA THR A 81 -0.87 -7.66 0.49
C THR A 81 -1.18 -7.22 -0.94
N VAL A 82 -0.21 -6.66 -1.66
CA VAL A 82 -0.38 -6.14 -3.00
C VAL A 82 -0.02 -7.19 -4.03
N CYS A 83 -1.01 -7.69 -4.76
CA CYS A 83 -0.82 -8.65 -5.86
C CYS A 83 0.08 -8.05 -6.95
N THR A 84 1.09 -8.79 -7.36
CA THR A 84 2.08 -8.35 -8.35
C THR A 84 1.55 -8.31 -9.79
N HIS A 85 0.29 -8.71 -10.03
CA HIS A 85 -0.37 -8.53 -11.32
C HIS A 85 -0.81 -7.07 -11.52
N LEU A 86 -1.84 -6.62 -10.80
CA LEU A 86 -2.44 -5.28 -10.93
C LEU A 86 -2.82 -4.65 -9.57
N GLY A 87 -2.19 -5.07 -8.48
CA GLY A 87 -2.31 -4.41 -7.19
C GLY A 87 -3.51 -4.80 -6.33
N CYS A 88 -4.34 -5.76 -6.73
CA CYS A 88 -5.44 -6.27 -5.89
C CYS A 88 -4.90 -6.93 -4.62
N THR A 89 -5.72 -7.03 -3.57
CA THR A 89 -5.36 -7.75 -2.35
C THR A 89 -5.80 -9.21 -2.45
N PRO A 90 -4.89 -10.19 -2.45
CA PRO A 90 -5.22 -11.61 -2.37
C PRO A 90 -5.86 -11.95 -1.02
N ASN A 91 -6.64 -13.02 -0.97
CA ASN A 91 -7.18 -13.59 0.26
C ASN A 91 -6.35 -14.78 0.68
N TRP A 92 -6.09 -14.91 1.99
CA TRP A 92 -5.51 -16.11 2.56
C TRP A 92 -6.59 -17.19 2.68
N LEU A 93 -6.33 -18.36 2.13
CA LEU A 93 -7.20 -19.53 2.19
C LEU A 93 -6.51 -20.57 3.07
N ALA A 94 -6.77 -20.54 4.37
CA ALA A 94 -6.11 -21.41 5.35
C ALA A 94 -6.32 -22.91 5.07
N SER A 95 -7.51 -23.29 4.57
CA SER A 95 -7.83 -24.67 4.19
C SER A 95 -7.04 -25.20 3.00
N GLU A 96 -6.51 -24.30 2.17
CA GLU A 96 -5.77 -24.63 0.94
C GLU A 96 -4.29 -24.23 1.03
N ASP A 97 -3.87 -23.65 2.15
CA ASP A 97 -2.51 -23.18 2.41
C ASP A 97 -1.94 -22.28 1.32
N LYS A 98 -2.77 -21.35 0.81
CA LYS A 98 -2.39 -20.47 -0.27
C LYS A 98 -3.09 -19.10 -0.20
N PHE A 99 -2.48 -18.10 -0.83
CA PHE A 99 -3.15 -16.85 -1.16
C PHE A 99 -3.79 -16.96 -2.54
N LYS A 100 -5.01 -16.48 -2.67
CA LYS A 100 -5.74 -16.43 -3.95
C LYS A 100 -6.23 -15.02 -4.22
N CYS A 101 -5.82 -14.45 -5.34
CA CYS A 101 -6.25 -13.13 -5.76
C CYS A 101 -7.64 -13.20 -6.40
N PRO A 102 -8.66 -12.50 -5.88
CA PRO A 102 -10.04 -12.59 -6.39
C PRO A 102 -10.22 -11.91 -7.74
N CYS A 103 -9.32 -10.99 -8.12
CA CYS A 103 -9.49 -10.20 -9.34
C CYS A 103 -9.27 -11.03 -10.61
N HIS A 104 -8.16 -11.78 -10.68
CA HIS A 104 -7.80 -12.55 -11.88
C HIS A 104 -7.23 -13.94 -11.56
N GLY A 105 -7.39 -14.41 -10.33
CA GLY A 105 -7.08 -15.77 -9.96
C GLY A 105 -5.60 -16.09 -9.68
N SER A 106 -4.72 -15.10 -9.58
CA SER A 106 -3.31 -15.37 -9.22
C SER A 106 -3.20 -16.11 -7.89
N GLY A 107 -2.40 -17.17 -7.85
CA GLY A 107 -2.13 -17.97 -6.67
C GLY A 107 -0.70 -17.79 -6.16
N PHE A 108 -0.56 -17.71 -4.83
CA PHE A 108 0.74 -17.62 -4.16
C PHE A 108 0.77 -18.61 -2.99
N HIS A 109 1.91 -19.25 -2.81
CA HIS A 109 2.18 -20.07 -1.62
C HIS A 109 2.23 -19.21 -0.34
N ARG A 110 2.23 -19.84 0.82
CA ARG A 110 2.34 -19.15 2.11
C ARG A 110 3.56 -18.25 2.22
N ASP A 111 4.67 -18.61 1.60
CA ASP A 111 5.89 -17.81 1.58
C ASP A 111 5.83 -16.61 0.62
N GLY A 112 4.76 -16.49 -0.18
CA GLY A 112 4.54 -15.43 -1.15
C GLY A 112 5.00 -15.75 -2.57
N ILE A 113 5.56 -16.96 -2.83
CA ILE A 113 5.98 -17.36 -4.19
C ILE A 113 4.74 -17.65 -5.03
N ASN A 114 4.66 -17.04 -6.21
CA ASN A 114 3.56 -17.27 -7.15
C ASN A 114 3.72 -18.64 -7.82
N PHE A 115 2.62 -19.38 -7.91
CA PHE A 115 2.56 -20.67 -8.63
C PHE A 115 1.48 -20.68 -9.72
N GLU A 116 0.54 -19.72 -9.66
CA GLU A 116 -0.58 -19.60 -10.61
C GLU A 116 -0.69 -18.15 -11.09
N GLY A 117 -0.73 -17.99 -12.43
CA GLY A 117 -0.84 -16.67 -13.06
C GLY A 117 -2.21 -16.00 -12.88
N PRO A 118 -2.32 -14.74 -13.33
CA PRO A 118 -1.41 -13.98 -14.17
C PRO A 118 -0.30 -13.18 -13.46
N ALA A 119 -0.15 -13.27 -12.14
CA ALA A 119 0.92 -12.55 -11.43
C ALA A 119 2.31 -12.96 -11.93
N PRO A 120 3.16 -12.02 -12.38
CA PRO A 120 4.42 -12.33 -13.05
C PRO A 120 5.56 -12.69 -12.08
N ARG A 121 5.41 -12.40 -10.79
CA ARG A 121 6.47 -12.56 -9.79
C ARG A 121 5.88 -12.75 -8.38
N PRO A 122 6.69 -13.24 -7.41
CA PRO A 122 6.30 -13.37 -6.02
C PRO A 122 5.83 -12.05 -5.38
N LEU A 123 5.09 -12.15 -4.28
CA LEU A 123 4.77 -11.02 -3.42
C LEU A 123 6.05 -10.41 -2.85
N GLU A 124 6.03 -9.11 -2.57
CA GLU A 124 7.18 -8.43 -2.00
C GLU A 124 7.23 -8.64 -0.48
N ARG A 125 8.43 -8.79 0.08
CA ARG A 125 8.64 -8.70 1.53
C ARG A 125 8.94 -7.27 1.93
N TYR A 126 8.48 -6.90 3.11
CA TYR A 126 8.86 -5.64 3.76
C TYR A 126 10.06 -5.83 4.68
N ARG A 127 10.74 -4.74 4.96
CA ARG A 127 11.78 -4.73 5.98
C ARG A 127 11.17 -5.07 7.34
N VAL A 128 11.83 -5.97 8.06
CA VAL A 128 11.49 -6.32 9.43
C VAL A 128 12.72 -6.28 10.31
N ALA A 129 12.58 -5.77 11.52
CA ALA A 129 13.65 -5.74 12.52
C ALA A 129 13.05 -6.08 13.89
N LEU A 130 13.83 -6.69 14.74
CA LEU A 130 13.51 -6.84 16.15
C LEU A 130 14.16 -5.66 16.89
N GLU A 131 13.35 -4.85 17.56
CA GLU A 131 13.79 -3.70 18.33
C GLU A 131 14.30 -4.13 19.72
N ASP A 132 15.01 -3.24 20.42
CA ASP A 132 15.57 -3.51 21.75
C ASP A 132 14.51 -3.82 22.81
N ASP A 133 13.28 -3.38 22.59
CA ASP A 133 12.11 -3.68 23.45
C ASP A 133 11.49 -5.06 23.16
N GLY A 134 12.03 -5.82 22.21
CA GLY A 134 11.55 -7.13 21.82
C GLY A 134 10.36 -7.10 20.85
N GLU A 135 9.95 -5.94 20.36
CA GLU A 135 8.88 -5.79 19.38
C GLU A 135 9.40 -5.85 17.94
N ILE A 136 8.57 -6.39 17.05
CA ILE A 136 8.83 -6.40 15.62
C ILE A 136 8.50 -5.03 15.03
N LEU A 137 9.46 -4.36 14.45
CA LEU A 137 9.25 -3.20 13.59
C LEU A 137 9.08 -3.68 12.14
N VAL A 138 7.98 -3.31 11.52
CA VAL A 138 7.74 -3.50 10.08
C VAL A 138 7.86 -2.16 9.38
N ASP A 139 8.73 -2.05 8.38
CA ASP A 139 8.93 -0.84 7.59
C ASP A 139 8.60 -1.10 6.12
N LYS A 140 7.51 -0.51 5.66
CA LYS A 140 6.98 -0.67 4.29
C LYS A 140 7.70 0.22 3.26
N SER A 141 8.52 1.15 3.70
CA SER A 141 9.29 2.01 2.80
C SER A 141 10.35 1.22 2.03
N ARG A 142 10.79 0.09 2.61
CA ARG A 142 11.78 -0.80 2.00
C ARG A 142 11.18 -2.16 1.68
N LYS A 143 11.28 -2.53 0.40
CA LYS A 143 10.73 -3.77 -0.16
C LYS A 143 11.83 -4.65 -0.72
N PHE A 144 11.66 -5.96 -0.57
CA PHE A 144 12.59 -6.98 -1.03
C PHE A 144 11.90 -7.88 -2.05
N GLN A 145 12.51 -8.02 -3.22
CA GLN A 145 12.01 -8.78 -4.35
C GLN A 145 12.76 -10.12 -4.48
N TYR A 146 12.00 -11.22 -4.59
CA TYR A 146 12.54 -12.57 -4.69
C TYR A 146 13.42 -12.75 -5.93
N GLU A 147 12.93 -12.32 -7.08
CA GLU A 147 13.59 -12.42 -8.38
C GLU A 147 14.94 -11.68 -8.44
N LYS A 148 15.16 -10.73 -7.55
CA LYS A 148 16.43 -10.01 -7.37
C LYS A 148 17.34 -10.66 -6.31
N GLY A 149 16.93 -11.80 -5.76
CA GLY A 149 17.67 -12.48 -4.70
C GLY A 149 17.65 -11.76 -3.34
N GLN A 150 16.83 -10.71 -3.20
CA GLN A 150 16.82 -9.84 -2.02
C GLN A 150 16.18 -10.50 -0.79
N TRP A 151 15.49 -11.62 -0.92
CA TRP A 151 14.96 -12.35 0.24
C TRP A 151 16.04 -13.01 1.10
N LYS A 152 17.30 -13.01 0.65
CA LYS A 152 18.47 -13.44 1.44
C LYS A 152 19.01 -12.33 2.33
N ASP A 153 18.57 -11.10 2.14
CA ASP A 153 18.96 -9.95 2.96
C ASP A 153 18.47 -10.16 4.40
N SER A 154 19.32 -9.89 5.36
CA SER A 154 19.04 -10.04 6.80
C SER A 154 17.88 -9.15 7.29
N GLU A 155 17.55 -8.07 6.57
CA GLU A 155 16.44 -7.20 6.90
C GLU A 155 15.10 -7.65 6.27
N SER A 156 15.09 -8.67 5.40
CA SER A 156 13.88 -9.23 4.80
C SER A 156 13.17 -10.25 5.69
N PHE A 157 13.78 -10.65 6.80
CA PHE A 157 13.25 -11.60 7.79
C PHE A 157 13.96 -11.47 9.13
N ILE A 158 13.31 -11.92 10.20
CA ILE A 158 13.91 -12.09 11.54
C ILE A 158 14.20 -13.56 11.74
N LYS A 159 15.43 -13.90 12.15
CA LYS A 159 15.79 -15.25 12.57
C LYS A 159 15.25 -15.50 13.98
N LEU A 160 14.54 -16.57 14.14
CA LEU A 160 14.04 -17.06 15.43
C LEU A 160 14.97 -18.15 15.92
N ALA A 161 15.30 -18.10 17.22
CA ALA A 161 16.15 -19.08 17.86
C ALA A 161 15.36 -20.38 18.18
#